data_7a2f147eeae763c9e16b3403ed97d981
#
_entry.id   7a2f147eeae763c9e16b3403ed97d981
#
_cell.length_a   1.000
_cell.length_b   1.000
_cell.length_c   1.000
_cell.angle_alpha   90.00
_cell.angle_beta   90.00
_cell.angle_gamma   90.00
#
_symmetry.space_group_name_H-M   'P 1'
#
loop_
_entity.id
_entity.type
_entity.pdbx_description
1 polymer ?
#
loop_
_entity_poly.entity_id
_entity_poly.type
_entity_poly.pdbx_seq_one_letter_code
_entity_poly.pdbx_strand_id
1 'polypeptide(L)'
;MIKTIGLSFALTFAVQPLWAAVSPAETQQLGTTLTRFGAIQDRSSDGAIPRYDANAARISPPANYKPGSGSHPDPFSEDKPLLVITAKNMDQYADKLSEGTKLMLKKWPTFEIHVYPTRRTAWYPDWVLDRTVANAATAQMVGDSDGVTGANGGIPFPIPKTAAQVLWNHNLSWTPEAYFRHSPGYLVDTSGERIELSTSDNYYESPYYKQGQTAPFGGPYMKLFVQTRSPAQSNGRRTLIHYSTNYAEQDQKTWVYTPGQRRVRLAPDFKYDTAVSTFGGAIFYDEVLLYSGRPDKFTWKMVGQKEMFIPANNYAYFMANPEDVLGKQHLNPNIVRWELQRVWEIEGTKKPDERHVYTKRNFYYDGDTWKLALTDNYDYSGDLARTGQNICIQVYDSTDPQFASCASQVYDLKKGAYSNDNVQSLIKVTALQPPQTTQPATLAGQGIR
;
A
#
# COMPACT_ATOMS: atom_id res chain seq x y z
N MET A 1 15.94 50.62 -55.88
CA MET A 1 15.69 50.63 -54.44
C MET A 1 15.01 49.35 -54.08
N ILE A 2 15.77 48.37 -53.55
CA ILE A 2 15.25 47.07 -53.11
C ILE A 2 15.20 47.14 -51.57
N LYS A 3 13.98 47.04 -51.02
CA LYS A 3 13.77 46.97 -49.56
C LYS A 3 13.86 45.55 -49.12
N THR A 4 14.86 45.19 -48.34
CA THR A 4 15.01 43.92 -47.64
C THR A 4 14.16 43.95 -46.39
N ILE A 5 13.17 43.04 -46.28
CA ILE A 5 12.37 42.82 -45.09
C ILE A 5 13.06 41.73 -44.30
N GLY A 6 13.64 42.08 -43.14
CA GLY A 6 14.19 41.12 -42.20
C GLY A 6 13.08 40.50 -41.37
N LEU A 7 12.92 39.18 -41.46
CA LEU A 7 12.02 38.38 -40.63
C LEU A 7 12.78 37.95 -39.36
N SER A 8 12.47 38.58 -38.24
CA SER A 8 13.00 38.13 -36.91
C SER A 8 12.15 36.97 -36.41
N PHE A 9 12.76 35.77 -36.36
CA PHE A 9 12.19 34.62 -35.70
C PHE A 9 12.47 34.74 -34.20
N ALA A 10 11.44 34.99 -33.40
CA ALA A 10 11.51 34.87 -31.96
C ALA A 10 11.37 33.39 -31.55
N LEU A 11 12.46 32.76 -31.17
CA LEU A 11 12.40 31.45 -30.51
C LEU A 11 11.82 31.64 -29.10
N THR A 12 10.55 31.30 -28.93
CA THR A 12 9.94 31.07 -27.63
C THR A 12 10.44 29.75 -27.07
N PHE A 13 11.39 29.79 -26.18
CA PHE A 13 11.71 28.65 -25.34
C PHE A 13 10.52 28.40 -24.41
N ALA A 14 9.77 27.34 -24.67
CA ALA A 14 8.83 26.80 -23.72
C ALA A 14 9.64 26.30 -22.52
N VAL A 15 9.63 27.06 -21.43
CA VAL A 15 10.12 26.61 -20.12
C VAL A 15 9.12 25.56 -19.66
N GLN A 16 9.43 24.30 -19.91
CA GLN A 16 8.75 23.21 -19.21
C GLN A 16 9.03 23.39 -17.72
N PRO A 17 8.00 23.33 -16.84
CA PRO A 17 8.27 23.32 -15.41
C PRO A 17 9.10 22.08 -15.11
N LEU A 18 10.39 22.25 -14.86
CA LEU A 18 11.18 21.26 -14.17
C LEU A 18 10.54 21.13 -12.79
N TRP A 19 9.83 20.03 -12.56
CA TRP A 19 9.43 19.62 -11.22
C TRP A 19 10.73 19.46 -10.44
N ALA A 20 11.04 20.46 -9.62
CA ALA A 20 12.36 20.66 -9.07
C ALA A 20 12.77 19.44 -8.26
N ALA A 21 13.88 18.82 -8.62
CA ALA A 21 14.61 17.91 -7.76
C ALA A 21 14.76 18.57 -6.38
N VAL A 22 14.76 17.77 -5.33
CA VAL A 22 14.98 18.24 -3.96
C VAL A 22 16.31 19.02 -3.93
N SER A 23 16.31 20.23 -3.40
CA SER A 23 17.52 21.05 -3.33
C SER A 23 18.58 20.41 -2.39
N PRO A 24 19.87 20.70 -2.56
CA PRO A 24 20.90 20.19 -1.64
C PRO A 24 20.63 20.53 -0.17
N ALA A 25 20.07 21.71 0.11
CA ALA A 25 19.70 22.12 1.47
C ALA A 25 18.54 21.27 2.05
N GLU A 26 17.58 20.88 1.22
CA GLU A 26 16.50 19.97 1.64
C GLU A 26 17.02 18.54 1.83
N THR A 27 17.90 18.07 0.94
CA THR A 27 18.51 16.74 1.09
C THR A 27 19.29 16.59 2.40
N GLN A 28 19.92 17.67 2.91
CA GLN A 28 20.59 17.68 4.21
C GLN A 28 19.65 17.46 5.41
N GLN A 29 18.34 17.58 5.22
CA GLN A 29 17.38 17.24 6.27
C GLN A 29 17.29 15.74 6.51
N LEU A 30 17.61 14.92 5.49
CA LEU A 30 17.58 13.47 5.61
C LEU A 30 18.70 12.98 6.55
N GLY A 31 18.30 12.31 7.63
CA GLY A 31 19.20 11.87 8.71
C GLY A 31 19.39 12.89 9.83
N THR A 32 18.77 14.10 9.74
CA THR A 32 18.84 15.14 10.77
C THR A 32 17.46 15.48 11.34
N THR A 33 16.69 16.35 10.70
CA THR A 33 15.30 16.67 11.08
C THR A 33 14.30 15.63 10.54
N LEU A 34 14.63 15.05 9.40
CA LEU A 34 13.93 13.91 8.83
C LEU A 34 14.76 12.64 9.01
N THR A 35 14.11 11.51 9.10
CA THR A 35 14.78 10.21 8.96
C THR A 35 15.35 10.07 7.55
N ARG A 36 16.27 9.14 7.33
CA ARG A 36 16.83 8.90 5.97
C ARG A 36 15.77 8.42 4.96
N PHE A 37 14.61 7.96 5.41
CA PHE A 37 13.47 7.58 4.57
C PHE A 37 12.39 8.67 4.46
N GLY A 38 12.62 9.87 5.01
CA GLY A 38 11.80 11.06 4.79
C GLY A 38 10.74 11.36 5.84
N ALA A 39 10.60 10.56 6.88
CA ALA A 39 9.65 10.83 7.97
C ALA A 39 10.19 11.90 8.94
N ILE A 40 9.30 12.65 9.58
CA ILE A 40 9.68 13.59 10.66
C ILE A 40 10.29 12.79 11.81
N GLN A 41 11.54 13.12 12.19
CA GLN A 41 12.26 12.35 13.19
C GLN A 41 11.80 12.66 14.61
N ASP A 42 11.52 13.93 14.91
CA ASP A 42 11.19 14.36 16.27
C ASP A 42 9.81 13.89 16.75
N ARG A 43 9.64 13.91 18.08
CA ARG A 43 8.35 13.64 18.72
C ARG A 43 7.28 14.68 18.32
N SER A 44 5.99 14.32 18.47
CA SER A 44 4.90 15.29 18.37
C SER A 44 4.95 16.31 19.51
N SER A 45 4.28 17.45 19.32
CA SER A 45 4.26 18.53 20.32
C SER A 45 3.67 18.10 21.67
N ASP A 46 2.69 17.19 21.65
CA ASP A 46 2.06 16.59 22.82
C ASP A 46 2.78 15.33 23.33
N GLY A 47 3.82 14.87 22.62
CA GLY A 47 4.61 13.69 22.95
C GLY A 47 3.90 12.35 22.66
N ALA A 48 2.69 12.36 22.08
CA ALA A 48 1.93 11.14 21.78
C ALA A 48 2.60 10.29 20.68
N ILE A 49 3.28 10.93 19.72
CA ILE A 49 4.14 10.27 18.75
C ILE A 49 5.59 10.44 19.24
N PRO A 50 6.30 9.36 19.59
CA PRO A 50 7.67 9.47 20.09
C PRO A 50 8.67 9.87 18.98
N ARG A 51 9.86 10.35 19.39
CA ARG A 51 10.98 10.50 18.47
C ARG A 51 11.31 9.15 17.84
N TYR A 52 11.61 9.15 16.52
CA TYR A 52 12.06 7.93 15.85
C TYR A 52 13.46 7.50 16.37
N ASP A 53 13.56 6.22 16.72
CA ASP A 53 14.80 5.55 17.10
C ASP A 53 14.95 4.29 16.25
N ALA A 54 15.98 4.23 15.44
CA ALA A 54 16.24 3.11 14.54
C ALA A 54 16.49 1.78 15.27
N ASN A 55 17.06 1.83 16.49
CA ASN A 55 17.29 0.63 17.30
C ASN A 55 15.97 0.10 17.87
N ALA A 56 15.12 0.99 18.37
CA ALA A 56 13.79 0.62 18.87
C ALA A 56 12.82 0.21 17.74
N ALA A 57 13.00 0.72 16.53
CA ALA A 57 12.19 0.38 15.37
C ALA A 57 12.42 -1.07 14.89
N ARG A 58 13.62 -1.62 15.13
CA ARG A 58 13.91 -3.01 14.81
C ARG A 58 13.34 -3.92 15.88
N ILE A 59 12.35 -4.73 15.48
CA ILE A 59 11.66 -5.63 16.38
C ILE A 59 12.53 -6.83 16.68
N SER A 60 12.74 -7.11 17.98
CA SER A 60 13.31 -8.36 18.45
C SER A 60 12.20 -9.42 18.51
N PRO A 61 12.35 -10.57 17.82
CA PRO A 61 11.34 -11.61 17.86
C PRO A 61 11.03 -12.05 19.29
N PRO A 62 9.72 -12.17 19.67
CA PRO A 62 9.34 -12.73 20.98
C PRO A 62 9.81 -14.17 21.17
N ALA A 63 9.92 -14.63 22.42
CA ALA A 63 10.44 -15.95 22.76
C ALA A 63 9.64 -17.11 22.12
N ASN A 64 8.36 -16.92 21.84
CA ASN A 64 7.50 -17.90 21.17
C ASN A 64 7.54 -17.83 19.64
N TYR A 65 8.34 -16.94 19.04
CA TYR A 65 8.53 -16.87 17.60
C TYR A 65 9.29 -18.10 17.09
N LYS A 66 8.83 -18.64 15.97
CA LYS A 66 9.49 -19.76 15.26
C LYS A 66 10.01 -19.27 13.92
N PRO A 67 11.34 -19.18 13.72
CA PRO A 67 11.94 -18.76 12.46
C PRO A 67 11.39 -19.54 11.25
N GLY A 68 11.11 -18.84 10.16
CA GLY A 68 10.61 -19.44 8.93
C GLY A 68 9.17 -19.97 8.97
N SER A 69 8.46 -19.86 10.10
CA SER A 69 7.04 -20.29 10.19
C SER A 69 6.09 -19.42 9.37
N GLY A 70 6.45 -18.15 9.19
CA GLY A 70 5.57 -17.14 8.59
C GLY A 70 4.54 -16.54 9.56
N SER A 71 4.46 -17.03 10.79
CA SER A 71 3.64 -16.47 11.87
C SER A 71 4.44 -15.47 12.68
N HIS A 72 3.82 -14.37 13.08
CA HIS A 72 4.47 -13.27 13.80
C HIS A 72 3.73 -12.97 15.10
N PRO A 73 4.07 -13.65 16.21
CA PRO A 73 3.52 -13.33 17.53
C PRO A 73 3.66 -11.84 17.87
N ASP A 74 2.71 -11.32 18.65
CA ASP A 74 2.67 -9.90 19.00
C ASP A 74 3.83 -9.51 19.94
N PRO A 75 4.79 -8.68 19.51
CA PRO A 75 5.86 -8.19 20.36
C PRO A 75 5.40 -7.13 21.36
N PHE A 76 4.15 -6.64 21.22
CA PHE A 76 3.55 -5.58 22.04
C PHE A 76 2.31 -6.06 22.79
N SER A 77 2.20 -7.36 23.05
CA SER A 77 1.04 -7.98 23.72
C SER A 77 0.73 -7.41 25.12
N GLU A 78 1.74 -6.83 25.79
CA GLU A 78 1.58 -6.18 27.10
C GLU A 78 1.00 -4.76 27.02
N ASP A 79 0.97 -4.14 25.85
CA ASP A 79 0.40 -2.79 25.68
C ASP A 79 -1.10 -2.83 25.98
N LYS A 80 -1.59 -1.76 26.64
CA LYS A 80 -3.01 -1.56 26.91
C LYS A 80 -3.53 -0.34 26.13
N PRO A 81 -4.80 -0.33 25.74
CA PRO A 81 -5.40 0.86 25.15
C PRO A 81 -5.28 2.07 26.08
N LEU A 82 -4.81 3.19 25.55
CA LEU A 82 -4.76 4.48 26.22
C LEU A 82 -6.11 5.18 26.19
N LEU A 83 -6.90 4.90 25.14
CA LEU A 83 -8.11 5.58 24.79
C LEU A 83 -9.00 4.65 23.94
N VAL A 84 -10.31 4.72 24.15
CA VAL A 84 -11.31 4.12 23.26
C VAL A 84 -12.14 5.23 22.64
N ILE A 85 -12.15 5.33 21.31
CA ILE A 85 -12.96 6.28 20.56
C ILE A 85 -14.21 5.57 20.05
N THR A 86 -15.36 6.16 20.36
CA THR A 86 -16.70 5.68 19.97
C THR A 86 -17.48 6.82 19.35
N ALA A 87 -18.68 6.55 18.86
CA ALA A 87 -19.59 7.59 18.38
C ALA A 87 -19.86 8.72 19.42
N LYS A 88 -19.72 8.42 20.72
CA LYS A 88 -20.04 9.38 21.81
C LYS A 88 -18.96 10.44 22.03
N ASN A 89 -17.70 10.11 21.72
CA ASN A 89 -16.56 11.00 21.98
C ASN A 89 -15.74 11.34 20.72
N MET A 90 -16.12 10.81 19.54
CA MET A 90 -15.36 10.98 18.30
C MET A 90 -15.17 12.45 17.90
N ASP A 91 -16.08 13.33 18.25
CA ASP A 91 -16.00 14.76 17.90
C ASP A 91 -14.78 15.44 18.55
N GLN A 92 -14.29 14.93 19.68
CA GLN A 92 -13.07 15.41 20.35
C GLN A 92 -11.79 15.06 19.55
N TYR A 93 -11.90 14.13 18.59
CA TYR A 93 -10.79 13.60 17.79
C TYR A 93 -11.05 13.72 16.29
N ALA A 94 -12.04 14.53 15.89
CA ALA A 94 -12.53 14.59 14.51
C ALA A 94 -11.46 14.99 13.49
N ASP A 95 -10.49 15.81 13.87
CA ASP A 95 -9.35 16.22 13.08
C ASP A 95 -8.32 15.09 12.83
N LYS A 96 -8.33 14.06 13.71
CA LYS A 96 -7.45 12.88 13.66
C LYS A 96 -8.12 11.63 13.07
N LEU A 97 -9.33 11.74 12.55
CA LEU A 97 -10.12 10.65 11.96
C LEU A 97 -10.41 10.92 10.48
N SER A 98 -10.39 9.88 9.64
CA SER A 98 -10.88 9.98 8.26
C SER A 98 -12.41 10.08 8.23
N GLU A 99 -12.97 10.58 7.13
CA GLU A 99 -14.44 10.65 6.98
C GLU A 99 -15.07 9.25 7.00
N GLY A 100 -14.39 8.26 6.42
CA GLY A 100 -14.82 6.86 6.47
C GLY A 100 -14.87 6.32 7.89
N THR A 101 -13.84 6.58 8.68
CA THR A 101 -13.78 6.16 10.07
C THR A 101 -14.88 6.83 10.90
N LYS A 102 -15.11 8.15 10.72
CA LYS A 102 -16.21 8.86 11.38
C LYS A 102 -17.58 8.29 11.00
N LEU A 103 -17.77 7.96 9.72
CA LEU A 103 -19.04 7.38 9.26
C LEU A 103 -19.24 5.96 9.83
N MET A 104 -18.20 5.15 9.93
CA MET A 104 -18.28 3.83 10.57
C MET A 104 -18.67 3.94 12.05
N LEU A 105 -18.06 4.86 12.81
CA LEU A 105 -18.40 5.13 14.21
C LEU A 105 -19.87 5.55 14.38
N LYS A 106 -20.39 6.39 13.47
CA LYS A 106 -21.80 6.83 13.50
C LYS A 106 -22.76 5.70 13.09
N LYS A 107 -22.38 4.91 12.10
CA LYS A 107 -23.27 3.90 11.50
C LYS A 107 -23.38 2.64 12.35
N TRP A 108 -22.29 2.21 12.97
CA TRP A 108 -22.22 0.96 13.71
C TRP A 108 -21.86 1.19 15.17
N PRO A 109 -22.86 1.14 16.09
CA PRO A 109 -22.61 1.40 17.52
C PRO A 109 -21.58 0.47 18.19
N THR A 110 -21.31 -0.69 17.57
CA THR A 110 -20.30 -1.65 18.04
C THR A 110 -18.92 -1.40 17.48
N PHE A 111 -18.78 -0.47 16.52
CA PHE A 111 -17.47 -0.08 16.00
C PHE A 111 -16.81 0.89 16.96
N GLU A 112 -15.62 0.57 17.40
CA GLU A 112 -14.80 1.34 18.31
C GLU A 112 -13.36 1.35 17.83
N ILE A 113 -12.60 2.37 18.23
CA ILE A 113 -11.17 2.50 17.95
C ILE A 113 -10.44 2.41 19.27
N HIS A 114 -9.71 1.32 19.47
CA HIS A 114 -8.82 1.13 20.61
C HIS A 114 -7.44 1.69 20.29
N VAL A 115 -7.10 2.84 20.86
CA VAL A 115 -5.86 3.55 20.63
C VAL A 115 -4.80 3.08 21.61
N TYR A 116 -3.68 2.62 21.09
CA TYR A 116 -2.54 2.13 21.86
C TYR A 116 -1.37 3.12 21.79
N PRO A 117 -0.33 2.94 22.64
CA PRO A 117 0.90 3.72 22.51
C PRO A 117 1.49 3.59 21.11
N THR A 118 1.89 4.70 20.52
CA THR A 118 2.51 4.72 19.19
C THR A 118 3.87 4.04 19.22
N ARG A 119 4.04 3.04 18.35
CA ARG A 119 5.27 2.29 18.14
C ARG A 119 5.76 2.56 16.71
N ARG A 120 6.84 3.34 16.59
CA ARG A 120 7.45 3.66 15.29
C ARG A 120 8.37 2.54 14.86
N THR A 121 7.81 1.48 14.28
CA THR A 121 8.49 0.22 13.95
C THR A 121 8.99 0.13 12.52
N ALA A 122 8.81 1.17 11.70
CA ALA A 122 9.34 1.19 10.33
C ALA A 122 10.87 1.11 10.36
N TRP A 123 11.42 0.05 9.78
CA TRP A 123 12.86 -0.20 9.72
C TRP A 123 13.28 -0.50 8.27
N TYR A 124 14.47 -0.06 7.92
CA TYR A 124 15.02 -0.20 6.58
C TYR A 124 16.49 -0.62 6.64
N PRO A 125 16.95 -1.52 5.78
CA PRO A 125 18.38 -1.82 5.65
C PRO A 125 19.18 -0.58 5.25
N ASP A 126 20.41 -0.45 5.72
CA ASP A 126 21.26 0.71 5.43
C ASP A 126 21.42 0.98 3.93
N TRP A 127 21.59 -0.06 3.13
CA TRP A 127 21.70 0.10 1.68
C TRP A 127 20.44 0.68 1.03
N VAL A 128 19.25 0.41 1.58
CA VAL A 128 17.98 1.02 1.14
C VAL A 128 17.93 2.48 1.53
N LEU A 129 18.40 2.81 2.74
CA LEU A 129 18.49 4.18 3.23
C LEU A 129 19.49 5.01 2.41
N ASP A 130 20.65 4.44 2.06
CA ASP A 130 21.64 5.09 1.19
C ASP A 130 21.06 5.39 -0.19
N ARG A 131 20.33 4.42 -0.77
CA ARG A 131 19.62 4.59 -2.04
C ARG A 131 18.53 5.65 -1.96
N THR A 132 17.78 5.67 -0.86
CA THR A 132 16.72 6.67 -0.63
C THR A 132 17.30 8.08 -0.62
N VAL A 133 18.42 8.31 0.08
CA VAL A 133 19.09 9.60 0.07
C VAL A 133 19.60 9.99 -1.33
N ALA A 134 20.16 9.03 -2.07
CA ALA A 134 20.59 9.26 -3.45
C ALA A 134 19.40 9.58 -4.39
N ASN A 135 18.29 8.84 -4.25
CA ASN A 135 17.08 9.06 -5.04
C ASN A 135 16.51 10.47 -4.88
N ALA A 136 16.67 11.12 -3.71
CA ALA A 136 16.20 12.48 -3.49
C ALA A 136 16.72 13.47 -4.54
N ALA A 137 17.94 13.23 -5.07
CA ALA A 137 18.55 14.08 -6.10
C ALA A 137 18.30 13.58 -7.53
N THR A 138 17.99 12.30 -7.73
CA THR A 138 17.98 11.68 -9.07
C THR A 138 16.61 11.22 -9.55
N ALA A 139 15.70 10.92 -8.62
CA ALA A 139 14.37 10.44 -8.98
C ALA A 139 13.54 11.55 -9.64
N GLN A 140 12.85 11.20 -10.71
CA GLN A 140 11.97 12.10 -11.47
C GLN A 140 10.64 11.43 -11.76
N MET A 141 9.57 12.23 -11.73
CA MET A 141 8.25 11.79 -12.22
C MET A 141 8.25 11.70 -13.73
N VAL A 142 7.54 10.70 -14.26
CA VAL A 142 7.18 10.60 -15.67
C VAL A 142 5.77 11.14 -15.86
N GLY A 143 5.60 12.15 -16.72
CA GLY A 143 4.33 12.84 -16.87
C GLY A 143 3.83 13.40 -15.53
N ASP A 144 2.51 13.56 -15.40
CA ASP A 144 1.89 14.04 -14.15
C ASP A 144 1.93 12.97 -13.04
N SER A 145 1.79 11.69 -13.42
CA SER A 145 1.70 10.57 -12.46
C SER A 145 2.03 9.19 -13.07
N ASP A 146 2.52 9.14 -14.30
CA ASP A 146 2.63 7.89 -15.06
C ASP A 146 3.78 6.98 -14.63
N GLY A 147 4.75 7.50 -13.87
CA GLY A 147 5.88 6.67 -13.47
C GLY A 147 7.00 7.41 -12.76
N VAL A 148 8.06 6.65 -12.49
CA VAL A 148 9.30 7.12 -11.86
C VAL A 148 10.48 6.67 -12.68
N THR A 149 11.40 7.59 -12.92
CA THR A 149 12.72 7.32 -13.51
C THR A 149 13.83 7.85 -12.60
N GLY A 150 15.08 7.46 -12.83
CA GLY A 150 16.23 7.94 -12.07
C GLY A 150 16.34 7.38 -10.65
N ALA A 151 15.36 6.61 -10.17
CA ALA A 151 15.40 5.97 -8.87
C ALA A 151 15.94 4.54 -8.93
N ASN A 152 16.45 4.03 -7.82
CA ASN A 152 16.96 2.67 -7.71
C ASN A 152 16.96 2.18 -6.25
N GLY A 153 16.16 1.19 -5.94
CA GLY A 153 16.23 0.41 -4.70
C GLY A 153 16.09 1.18 -3.38
N GLY A 154 15.26 2.22 -3.33
CA GLY A 154 14.95 3.02 -2.13
C GLY A 154 13.67 3.79 -2.35
N ILE A 155 13.22 4.53 -1.35
CA ILE A 155 12.08 5.43 -1.50
C ILE A 155 12.46 6.49 -2.56
N PRO A 156 11.66 6.65 -3.64
CA PRO A 156 12.05 7.54 -4.73
C PRO A 156 12.01 9.03 -4.32
N PHE A 157 11.02 9.44 -3.53
CA PHE A 157 10.80 10.84 -3.17
C PHE A 157 10.69 11.02 -1.65
N PRO A 158 11.79 10.87 -0.87
CA PRO A 158 11.72 10.97 0.60
C PRO A 158 11.24 12.35 1.08
N ILE A 159 11.34 13.38 0.24
CA ILE A 159 10.79 14.73 0.47
C ILE A 159 9.84 15.05 -0.69
N PRO A 160 8.61 14.48 -0.69
CA PRO A 160 7.70 14.64 -1.81
C PRO A 160 7.17 16.06 -1.93
N LYS A 161 7.05 16.55 -3.17
CA LYS A 161 6.53 17.88 -3.53
C LYS A 161 5.12 17.80 -4.14
N THR A 162 4.73 16.62 -4.60
CA THR A 162 3.43 16.40 -5.25
C THR A 162 2.73 15.16 -4.71
N ALA A 163 1.42 15.10 -4.86
CA ALA A 163 0.62 13.93 -4.51
C ALA A 163 1.05 12.67 -5.28
N ALA A 164 1.43 12.82 -6.55
CA ALA A 164 1.93 11.70 -7.35
C ALA A 164 3.22 11.11 -6.78
N GLN A 165 4.11 11.94 -6.22
CA GLN A 165 5.31 11.45 -5.54
C GLN A 165 4.98 10.65 -4.27
N VAL A 166 3.99 11.06 -3.48
CA VAL A 166 3.51 10.29 -2.31
C VAL A 166 2.94 8.95 -2.76
N LEU A 167 2.13 8.93 -3.81
CA LEU A 167 1.55 7.71 -4.37
C LEU A 167 2.64 6.75 -4.86
N TRP A 168 3.66 7.25 -5.54
CA TRP A 168 4.76 6.42 -6.02
C TRP A 168 5.69 5.94 -4.90
N ASN A 169 5.83 6.70 -3.81
CA ASN A 169 6.51 6.21 -2.61
C ASN A 169 5.79 4.99 -2.02
N HIS A 170 4.45 4.96 -2.07
CA HIS A 170 3.68 3.79 -1.68
C HIS A 170 3.94 2.59 -2.60
N ASN A 171 3.85 2.77 -3.92
CA ASN A 171 4.07 1.71 -4.89
C ASN A 171 5.49 1.12 -4.78
N LEU A 172 6.47 1.98 -4.52
CA LEU A 172 7.89 1.64 -4.38
C LEU A 172 8.34 1.58 -2.90
N SER A 173 7.41 1.41 -1.96
CA SER A 173 7.74 1.24 -0.55
C SER A 173 8.55 -0.04 -0.32
N TRP A 174 9.42 -0.01 0.70
CA TRP A 174 10.35 -1.09 0.99
C TRP A 174 9.70 -2.47 1.14
N THR A 175 10.22 -3.42 0.40
CA THR A 175 9.98 -4.86 0.56
C THR A 175 11.26 -5.62 0.27
N PRO A 176 11.48 -6.82 0.83
CA PRO A 176 12.61 -7.67 0.44
C PRO A 176 12.50 -8.08 -1.03
N GLU A 177 13.62 -8.53 -1.61
CA GLU A 177 13.69 -8.92 -3.02
C GLU A 177 12.70 -10.04 -3.37
N ALA A 178 12.41 -10.94 -2.41
CA ALA A 178 11.35 -11.93 -2.56
C ALA A 178 10.72 -12.28 -1.21
N TYR A 179 9.40 -12.49 -1.21
CA TYR A 179 8.68 -13.02 -0.06
C TYR A 179 7.46 -13.85 -0.49
N PHE A 180 7.06 -14.73 0.39
CA PHE A 180 5.89 -15.58 0.23
C PHE A 180 4.79 -15.15 1.20
N ARG A 181 3.53 -15.29 0.77
CA ARG A 181 2.36 -15.06 1.59
C ARG A 181 1.28 -16.07 1.31
N HIS A 182 0.79 -16.73 2.34
CA HIS A 182 -0.46 -17.48 2.29
C HIS A 182 -1.62 -16.55 2.64
N SER A 183 -2.61 -16.44 1.77
CA SER A 183 -3.62 -15.39 1.81
C SER A 183 -5.04 -15.94 1.70
N PRO A 184 -5.74 -16.15 2.81
CA PRO A 184 -7.17 -16.37 2.79
C PRO A 184 -7.92 -15.06 2.60
N GLY A 185 -8.98 -15.09 1.79
CA GLY A 185 -9.84 -13.94 1.49
C GLY A 185 -11.29 -14.23 1.79
N TYR A 186 -11.97 -13.29 2.43
CA TYR A 186 -13.35 -13.38 2.90
C TYR A 186 -14.22 -12.23 2.40
N LEU A 187 -15.50 -12.50 2.27
CA LEU A 187 -16.58 -11.53 2.23
C LEU A 187 -17.44 -11.70 3.47
N VAL A 188 -17.70 -10.64 4.17
CA VAL A 188 -18.81 -10.60 5.13
C VAL A 188 -19.97 -9.89 4.46
N ASP A 189 -21.05 -10.59 4.24
CA ASP A 189 -22.19 -10.11 3.49
C ASP A 189 -23.11 -9.20 4.32
N THR A 190 -24.20 -8.73 3.73
CA THR A 190 -25.16 -7.83 4.37
C THR A 190 -25.91 -8.46 5.55
N SER A 191 -25.94 -9.80 5.65
CA SER A 191 -26.51 -10.53 6.78
C SER A 191 -25.51 -10.73 7.91
N GLY A 192 -24.23 -10.46 7.64
CA GLY A 192 -23.11 -10.71 8.54
C GLY A 192 -22.58 -12.15 8.44
N GLU A 193 -22.96 -12.90 7.38
CA GLU A 193 -22.38 -14.21 7.09
C GLU A 193 -20.96 -14.06 6.52
N ARG A 194 -20.05 -14.90 7.02
CA ARG A 194 -18.67 -14.97 6.59
C ARG A 194 -18.50 -15.99 5.49
N ILE A 195 -18.16 -15.55 4.30
CA ILE A 195 -17.99 -16.39 3.12
C ILE A 195 -16.50 -16.39 2.75
N GLU A 196 -15.84 -17.54 2.86
CA GLU A 196 -14.50 -17.69 2.31
C GLU A 196 -14.58 -17.68 0.78
N LEU A 197 -13.96 -16.66 0.17
CA LEU A 197 -14.01 -16.46 -1.28
C LEU A 197 -12.87 -17.20 -1.98
N SER A 198 -11.67 -17.12 -1.42
CA SER A 198 -10.51 -17.79 -1.98
C SER A 198 -9.40 -17.89 -0.95
N THR A 199 -8.59 -18.93 -1.07
CA THR A 199 -7.28 -19.01 -0.43
C THR A 199 -6.23 -19.11 -1.53
N SER A 200 -5.14 -18.36 -1.41
CA SER A 200 -4.07 -18.36 -2.39
C SER A 200 -2.69 -18.38 -1.75
N ASP A 201 -1.74 -18.96 -2.49
CA ASP A 201 -0.31 -18.85 -2.21
C ASP A 201 0.26 -17.81 -3.17
N ASN A 202 0.89 -16.80 -2.63
CA ASN A 202 1.40 -15.65 -3.34
C ASN A 202 2.91 -15.57 -3.21
N TYR A 203 3.59 -15.47 -4.34
CA TYR A 203 5.02 -15.21 -4.39
C TYR A 203 5.22 -13.81 -4.98
N TYR A 204 5.89 -12.97 -4.22
CA TYR A 204 6.24 -11.61 -4.60
C TYR A 204 7.73 -11.56 -4.93
N GLU A 205 8.07 -10.99 -6.07
CA GLU A 205 9.41 -10.66 -6.49
C GLU A 205 9.47 -9.14 -6.70
N SER A 206 10.43 -8.48 -6.07
CA SER A 206 10.61 -7.02 -6.11
C SER A 206 11.93 -6.65 -6.79
N PRO A 207 12.01 -6.70 -8.13
CA PRO A 207 13.25 -6.42 -8.85
C PRO A 207 13.81 -5.02 -8.61
N TYR A 208 12.95 -4.07 -8.26
CA TYR A 208 13.34 -2.71 -7.85
C TYR A 208 14.29 -2.73 -6.64
N TYR A 209 14.11 -3.68 -5.73
CA TYR A 209 14.91 -3.83 -4.50
C TYR A 209 16.03 -4.87 -4.62
N LYS A 210 16.47 -5.18 -5.84
CA LYS A 210 17.63 -6.05 -6.04
C LYS A 210 18.89 -5.36 -5.50
N GLN A 211 19.53 -5.99 -4.51
CA GLN A 211 20.75 -5.48 -3.93
C GLN A 211 21.91 -5.53 -4.95
N GLY A 212 22.81 -4.53 -4.90
CA GLY A 212 23.96 -4.45 -5.80
C GLY A 212 23.68 -3.83 -7.18
N GLN A 213 22.43 -3.54 -7.53
CA GLN A 213 22.12 -2.82 -8.77
C GLN A 213 22.59 -1.37 -8.69
N THR A 214 23.34 -0.89 -9.69
CA THR A 214 23.96 0.45 -9.69
C THR A 214 23.30 1.42 -10.67
N ALA A 215 22.70 0.92 -11.76
CA ALA A 215 22.01 1.74 -12.75
C ALA A 215 20.61 2.13 -12.27
N PRO A 216 20.04 3.26 -12.73
CA PRO A 216 18.65 3.56 -12.56
C PRO A 216 17.75 2.40 -12.97
N PHE A 217 16.73 2.12 -12.17
CA PHE A 217 15.87 0.97 -12.41
C PHE A 217 14.87 1.24 -13.54
N GLY A 218 14.65 0.24 -14.37
CA GLY A 218 13.61 0.21 -15.41
C GLY A 218 12.96 -1.18 -15.48
N GLY A 219 11.67 -1.21 -15.81
CA GLY A 219 10.92 -2.46 -15.91
C GLY A 219 9.88 -2.65 -14.79
N PRO A 220 9.39 -3.87 -14.55
CA PRO A 220 8.40 -4.11 -13.49
C PRO A 220 9.06 -3.98 -12.11
N TYR A 221 8.54 -3.06 -11.26
CA TYR A 221 9.04 -2.91 -9.90
C TYR A 221 8.66 -4.09 -9.00
N MET A 222 7.53 -4.73 -9.30
CA MET A 222 7.03 -5.90 -8.60
C MET A 222 6.43 -6.88 -9.58
N LYS A 223 6.68 -8.18 -9.36
CA LYS A 223 6.01 -9.28 -10.03
C LYS A 223 5.30 -10.11 -8.97
N LEU A 224 4.01 -10.31 -9.16
CA LEU A 224 3.17 -11.06 -8.25
C LEU A 224 2.67 -12.33 -8.95
N PHE A 225 3.09 -13.47 -8.44
CA PHE A 225 2.54 -14.77 -8.83
C PHE A 225 1.57 -15.25 -7.76
N VAL A 226 0.32 -15.49 -8.17
CA VAL A 226 -0.78 -15.96 -7.32
C VAL A 226 -1.18 -17.35 -7.76
N GLN A 227 -1.19 -18.31 -6.83
CA GLN A 227 -1.77 -19.63 -7.05
C GLN A 227 -2.98 -19.81 -6.14
N THR A 228 -4.16 -19.90 -6.74
CA THR A 228 -5.41 -20.14 -6.01
C THR A 228 -5.44 -21.59 -5.51
N ARG A 229 -5.79 -21.80 -4.23
CA ARG A 229 -5.89 -23.09 -3.55
C ARG A 229 -7.35 -23.48 -3.27
N SER A 230 -8.18 -22.53 -2.92
CA SER A 230 -9.63 -22.73 -2.72
C SER A 230 -10.43 -21.63 -3.41
N PRO A 231 -11.73 -21.84 -3.70
CA PRO A 231 -12.46 -23.10 -3.63
C PRO A 231 -12.01 -24.11 -4.69
N ALA A 232 -12.46 -25.37 -4.57
CA ALA A 232 -12.03 -26.49 -5.44
C ALA A 232 -12.15 -26.20 -6.94
N GLN A 233 -13.20 -25.50 -7.37
CA GLN A 233 -13.40 -25.11 -8.77
C GLN A 233 -12.35 -24.13 -9.31
N SER A 234 -11.71 -23.38 -8.43
CA SER A 234 -10.66 -22.40 -8.77
C SER A 234 -9.24 -22.89 -8.45
N ASN A 235 -9.13 -24.07 -7.83
CA ASN A 235 -7.84 -24.63 -7.44
C ASN A 235 -6.93 -24.83 -8.67
N GLY A 236 -5.68 -24.39 -8.53
CA GLY A 236 -4.69 -24.43 -9.61
C GLY A 236 -4.80 -23.29 -10.62
N ARG A 237 -5.78 -22.37 -10.50
CA ARG A 237 -5.75 -21.10 -11.24
C ARG A 237 -4.51 -20.33 -10.83
N ARG A 238 -3.83 -19.72 -11.81
CA ARG A 238 -2.63 -18.92 -11.58
C ARG A 238 -2.81 -17.55 -12.22
N THR A 239 -2.39 -16.53 -11.50
CA THR A 239 -2.35 -15.17 -12.01
C THR A 239 -0.93 -14.65 -11.86
N LEU A 240 -0.39 -14.04 -12.89
CA LEU A 240 0.90 -13.36 -12.87
C LEU A 240 0.68 -11.90 -13.22
N ILE A 241 1.15 -11.00 -12.37
CA ILE A 241 1.02 -9.55 -12.56
C ILE A 241 2.41 -8.94 -12.56
N HIS A 242 2.72 -8.14 -13.58
CA HIS A 242 3.91 -7.31 -13.64
C HIS A 242 3.49 -5.85 -13.49
N TYR A 243 3.87 -5.22 -12.39
CA TYR A 243 3.59 -3.82 -12.10
C TYR A 243 4.72 -2.93 -12.65
N SER A 244 4.40 -1.98 -13.51
CA SER A 244 5.38 -1.14 -14.20
C SER A 244 5.84 0.04 -13.33
N THR A 245 7.12 0.42 -13.45
CA THR A 245 7.63 1.71 -12.93
C THR A 245 7.31 2.89 -13.84
N ASN A 246 6.93 2.64 -15.09
CA ASN A 246 6.66 3.67 -16.09
C ASN A 246 5.52 3.23 -17.00
N TYR A 247 4.32 3.66 -16.68
CA TYR A 247 3.11 3.36 -17.43
C TYR A 247 3.04 4.06 -18.81
N ALA A 248 3.82 5.11 -19.03
CA ALA A 248 3.91 5.75 -20.34
C ALA A 248 4.63 4.87 -21.36
N GLU A 249 5.58 4.05 -20.93
CA GLU A 249 6.31 3.12 -21.79
C GLU A 249 5.69 1.73 -21.81
N GLN A 250 5.28 1.23 -20.65
CA GLN A 250 4.76 -0.13 -20.50
C GLN A 250 3.64 -0.18 -19.46
N ASP A 251 2.45 -0.54 -19.91
CA ASP A 251 1.30 -0.74 -19.02
C ASP A 251 1.49 -1.99 -18.12
N GLN A 252 0.73 -2.05 -17.02
CA GLN A 252 0.63 -3.26 -16.21
C GLN A 252 0.19 -4.44 -17.06
N LYS A 253 0.84 -5.59 -16.88
CA LYS A 253 0.48 -6.82 -17.57
C LYS A 253 0.01 -7.87 -16.59
N THR A 254 -1.16 -8.44 -16.86
CA THR A 254 -1.74 -9.52 -16.07
C THR A 254 -2.00 -10.72 -16.96
N TRP A 255 -1.43 -11.87 -16.61
CA TRP A 255 -1.69 -13.14 -17.27
C TRP A 255 -2.43 -14.09 -16.34
N VAL A 256 -3.40 -14.80 -16.89
CA VAL A 256 -4.20 -15.78 -16.15
C VAL A 256 -4.11 -17.14 -16.82
N TYR A 257 -3.80 -18.15 -16.02
CA TYR A 257 -3.92 -19.56 -16.39
C TYR A 257 -5.16 -20.16 -15.70
N THR A 258 -6.00 -20.82 -16.48
CA THR A 258 -7.18 -21.53 -15.99
C THR A 258 -7.02 -23.02 -16.26
N PRO A 259 -6.98 -23.92 -15.24
CA PRO A 259 -6.69 -25.33 -15.40
C PRO A 259 -7.59 -26.03 -16.40
N GLY A 260 -8.89 -25.81 -16.35
CA GLY A 260 -9.87 -26.42 -17.25
C GLY A 260 -9.68 -26.06 -18.73
N GLN A 261 -9.12 -24.89 -19.01
CA GLN A 261 -8.83 -24.42 -20.38
C GLN A 261 -7.41 -24.74 -20.83
N ARG A 262 -6.51 -25.08 -19.90
CA ARG A 262 -5.07 -25.31 -20.14
C ARG A 262 -4.39 -24.20 -20.97
N ARG A 263 -4.84 -22.95 -20.83
CA ARG A 263 -4.36 -21.80 -21.60
C ARG A 263 -3.97 -20.67 -20.66
N VAL A 264 -2.88 -20.00 -21.03
CA VAL A 264 -2.49 -18.71 -20.47
C VAL A 264 -3.07 -17.61 -21.36
N ARG A 265 -3.74 -16.64 -20.77
CA ARG A 265 -4.30 -15.48 -21.46
C ARG A 265 -3.75 -14.20 -20.83
N LEU A 266 -3.44 -13.22 -21.67
CA LEU A 266 -3.30 -11.84 -21.22
C LEU A 266 -4.69 -11.31 -20.86
N ALA A 267 -4.82 -10.65 -19.72
CA ALA A 267 -6.07 -10.07 -19.21
C ALA A 267 -5.92 -8.53 -19.09
N PRO A 268 -6.04 -7.79 -20.21
CA PRO A 268 -5.81 -6.35 -20.22
C PRO A 268 -6.84 -5.56 -19.41
N ASP A 269 -8.02 -6.17 -19.19
CA ASP A 269 -9.15 -5.55 -18.46
C ASP A 269 -9.03 -5.70 -16.93
N PHE A 270 -8.01 -6.39 -16.42
CA PHE A 270 -7.79 -6.55 -14.98
C PHE A 270 -7.10 -5.31 -14.41
N LYS A 271 -7.79 -4.18 -14.46
CA LYS A 271 -7.32 -2.86 -14.00
C LYS A 271 -8.49 -1.93 -13.64
N TYR A 272 -8.19 -0.84 -12.96
CA TYR A 272 -9.14 0.19 -12.53
C TYR A 272 -10.34 -0.39 -11.74
N ASP A 273 -11.53 0.12 -12.03
CA ASP A 273 -12.80 -0.24 -11.41
C ASP A 273 -13.45 -1.52 -11.97
N THR A 274 -12.67 -2.36 -12.65
CA THR A 274 -13.13 -3.71 -13.00
C THR A 274 -13.24 -4.56 -11.73
N ALA A 275 -14.40 -5.21 -11.54
CA ALA A 275 -14.66 -6.02 -10.35
C ALA A 275 -13.76 -7.27 -10.30
N VAL A 276 -13.17 -7.54 -9.13
CA VAL A 276 -12.33 -8.72 -8.91
C VAL A 276 -13.21 -9.95 -8.67
N SER A 277 -13.27 -10.85 -9.65
CA SER A 277 -14.14 -12.02 -9.61
C SER A 277 -13.84 -12.99 -8.47
N THR A 278 -12.57 -13.13 -8.07
CA THR A 278 -12.15 -13.98 -6.94
C THR A 278 -12.57 -13.42 -5.58
N PHE A 279 -12.99 -12.15 -5.53
CA PHE A 279 -13.59 -11.51 -4.36
C PHE A 279 -15.11 -11.29 -4.52
N GLY A 280 -15.76 -12.10 -5.37
CA GLY A 280 -17.20 -11.98 -5.61
C GLY A 280 -17.64 -10.60 -6.12
N GLY A 281 -16.74 -9.81 -6.66
CA GLY A 281 -16.98 -8.42 -7.08
C GLY A 281 -17.05 -7.41 -5.92
N ALA A 282 -16.67 -7.81 -4.71
CA ALA A 282 -16.70 -6.93 -3.53
C ALA A 282 -15.66 -5.81 -3.58
N ILE A 283 -14.57 -6.01 -4.34
CA ILE A 283 -13.52 -5.00 -4.58
C ILE A 283 -13.26 -4.84 -6.08
N PHE A 284 -12.63 -3.74 -6.43
CA PHE A 284 -12.13 -3.47 -7.78
C PHE A 284 -10.62 -3.76 -7.88
N TYR A 285 -10.09 -3.91 -9.12
CA TYR A 285 -8.67 -4.17 -9.30
C TYR A 285 -7.77 -3.06 -8.76
N ASP A 286 -8.21 -1.82 -8.81
CA ASP A 286 -7.46 -0.69 -8.23
C ASP A 286 -7.66 -0.53 -6.70
N GLU A 287 -8.52 -1.34 -6.08
CA GLU A 287 -8.64 -1.45 -4.62
C GLU A 287 -7.78 -2.60 -4.04
N VAL A 288 -7.11 -3.38 -4.88
CA VAL A 288 -6.14 -4.37 -4.41
C VAL A 288 -5.01 -3.65 -3.66
N LEU A 289 -4.69 -4.11 -2.44
CA LEU A 289 -3.77 -3.42 -1.51
C LEU A 289 -4.26 -2.01 -1.11
N LEU A 290 -5.57 -1.76 -1.14
CA LEU A 290 -6.30 -0.50 -1.07
C LEU A 290 -6.08 0.45 -2.26
N TYR A 291 -4.95 0.39 -2.93
CA TYR A 291 -4.70 1.04 -4.21
C TYR A 291 -3.56 0.37 -4.96
N SER A 292 -3.79 0.06 -6.22
CA SER A 292 -2.76 -0.44 -7.13
C SER A 292 -3.09 -0.08 -8.59
N GLY A 293 -2.06 -0.03 -9.42
CA GLY A 293 -2.20 0.24 -10.85
C GLY A 293 -1.93 1.70 -11.23
N ARG A 294 -2.33 2.05 -12.46
CA ARG A 294 -2.04 3.35 -13.06
C ARG A 294 -2.94 4.44 -12.49
N PRO A 295 -2.38 5.59 -12.06
CA PRO A 295 -3.13 6.67 -11.40
C PRO A 295 -3.74 7.71 -12.36
N ASP A 296 -3.70 7.49 -13.66
CA ASP A 296 -3.97 8.43 -14.73
C ASP A 296 -5.42 8.95 -14.82
N LYS A 297 -6.41 8.22 -14.25
CA LYS A 297 -7.82 8.64 -14.28
C LYS A 297 -8.18 9.78 -13.33
N PHE A 298 -7.28 10.14 -12.46
CA PHE A 298 -7.50 11.17 -11.44
C PHE A 298 -6.47 12.29 -11.57
N THR A 299 -6.90 13.50 -11.23
CA THR A 299 -6.00 14.60 -10.88
C THR A 299 -5.73 14.53 -9.39
N TRP A 300 -4.45 14.46 -9.01
CA TRP A 300 -4.04 14.27 -7.63
C TRP A 300 -3.54 15.57 -7.02
N LYS A 301 -4.05 15.90 -5.84
CA LYS A 301 -3.68 17.08 -5.05
C LYS A 301 -3.08 16.63 -3.72
N MET A 302 -1.94 17.17 -3.35
CA MET A 302 -1.39 17.02 -2.01
C MET A 302 -2.15 17.91 -1.04
N VAL A 303 -2.71 17.33 0.02
CA VAL A 303 -3.35 18.06 1.11
C VAL A 303 -2.28 18.43 2.14
N GLY A 304 -1.37 17.52 2.46
CA GLY A 304 -0.27 17.74 3.38
C GLY A 304 -0.06 16.61 4.38
N GLN A 305 0.73 16.88 5.41
CA GLN A 305 0.92 15.96 6.54
C GLN A 305 0.00 16.36 7.71
N LYS A 306 -0.52 15.36 8.41
CA LYS A 306 -1.24 15.52 9.67
C LYS A 306 -1.07 14.30 10.57
N GLU A 307 -1.48 14.43 11.83
CA GLU A 307 -1.53 13.33 12.78
C GLU A 307 -2.90 12.68 12.74
N MET A 308 -2.95 11.35 12.56
CA MET A 308 -4.19 10.58 12.47
C MET A 308 -4.07 9.27 13.20
N PHE A 309 -5.20 8.78 13.70
CA PHE A 309 -5.31 7.40 14.16
C PHE A 309 -5.43 6.48 12.94
N ILE A 310 -4.48 5.54 12.82
CA ILE A 310 -4.45 4.52 11.77
C ILE A 310 -4.20 3.14 12.38
N PRO A 311 -4.64 2.05 11.74
CA PRO A 311 -4.25 0.71 12.15
C PRO A 311 -2.76 0.50 11.95
N ALA A 312 -2.04 0.12 13.00
CA ALA A 312 -0.60 -0.14 12.97
C ALA A 312 -0.23 -1.25 13.96
N ASN A 313 0.83 -2.00 13.67
CA ASN A 313 1.37 -3.06 14.55
C ASN A 313 0.32 -4.11 14.98
N ASN A 314 -0.49 -4.57 14.03
CA ASN A 314 -1.68 -5.39 14.25
C ASN A 314 -1.38 -6.90 14.31
N TYR A 315 -0.44 -7.33 15.12
CA TYR A 315 -0.02 -8.74 15.20
C TYR A 315 -1.15 -9.67 15.64
N ALA A 316 -1.97 -9.24 16.60
CA ALA A 316 -3.13 -10.01 17.07
C ALA A 316 -4.08 -10.39 15.91
N TYR A 317 -4.30 -9.49 14.95
CA TYR A 317 -5.11 -9.75 13.77
C TYR A 317 -4.56 -10.91 12.92
N PHE A 318 -3.25 -10.95 12.68
CA PHE A 318 -2.63 -12.00 11.87
C PHE A 318 -2.55 -13.36 12.57
N MET A 319 -2.65 -13.36 13.91
CA MET A 319 -2.57 -14.57 14.73
C MET A 319 -3.95 -15.17 15.08
N ALA A 320 -5.01 -14.37 15.03
CA ALA A 320 -6.35 -14.78 15.42
C ALA A 320 -7.07 -15.57 14.30
N ASN A 321 -8.05 -16.37 14.69
CA ASN A 321 -8.89 -17.07 13.73
C ASN A 321 -9.87 -16.12 13.04
N PRO A 322 -10.30 -16.43 11.81
CA PRO A 322 -11.27 -15.59 11.09
C PRO A 322 -12.57 -15.34 11.88
N GLU A 323 -13.04 -16.33 12.66
CA GLU A 323 -14.24 -16.21 13.49
C GLU A 323 -14.12 -15.15 14.58
N ASP A 324 -12.92 -14.96 15.12
CA ASP A 324 -12.65 -13.97 16.17
C ASP A 324 -12.45 -12.57 15.60
N VAL A 325 -11.92 -12.48 14.37
CA VAL A 325 -11.58 -11.22 13.69
C VAL A 325 -12.76 -10.63 12.93
N LEU A 326 -13.47 -11.47 12.16
CA LEU A 326 -14.50 -11.01 11.23
C LEU A 326 -15.85 -10.88 11.94
N GLY A 327 -16.18 -9.68 12.41
CA GLY A 327 -17.51 -9.36 12.95
C GLY A 327 -18.55 -9.17 11.84
N LYS A 328 -19.82 -9.09 12.22
CA LYS A 328 -20.94 -9.01 11.26
C LYS A 328 -20.92 -7.79 10.33
N GLN A 329 -20.41 -6.66 10.79
CA GLN A 329 -20.46 -5.38 10.07
C GLN A 329 -19.07 -4.73 9.92
N HIS A 330 -18.13 -5.12 10.77
CA HIS A 330 -16.76 -4.62 10.81
C HIS A 330 -15.86 -5.64 11.53
N LEU A 331 -14.56 -5.43 11.47
CA LEU A 331 -13.60 -6.20 12.25
C LEU A 331 -13.87 -6.04 13.76
N ASN A 332 -13.55 -7.07 14.53
CA ASN A 332 -13.63 -7.03 15.99
C ASN A 332 -12.68 -5.94 16.55
N PRO A 333 -13.20 -4.87 17.18
CA PRO A 333 -12.37 -3.77 17.67
C PRO A 333 -11.32 -4.18 18.68
N ASN A 334 -11.56 -5.26 19.46
CA ASN A 334 -10.62 -5.77 20.46
C ASN A 334 -9.36 -6.38 19.86
N ILE A 335 -9.36 -6.66 18.55
CA ILE A 335 -8.23 -7.27 17.84
C ILE A 335 -7.46 -6.24 17.03
N VAL A 336 -8.12 -5.13 16.64
CA VAL A 336 -7.50 -4.11 15.80
C VAL A 336 -6.84 -3.04 16.67
N ARG A 337 -5.52 -2.95 16.56
CA ARG A 337 -4.70 -1.93 17.21
C ARG A 337 -4.65 -0.67 16.34
N TRP A 338 -4.98 0.48 16.93
CA TRP A 338 -4.86 1.79 16.31
C TRP A 338 -3.78 2.60 17.05
N GLU A 339 -3.02 3.38 16.29
CA GLU A 339 -1.99 4.26 16.84
C GLU A 339 -2.11 5.65 16.24
N LEU A 340 -1.74 6.69 16.99
CA LEU A 340 -1.58 8.02 16.44
C LEU A 340 -0.30 8.07 15.63
N GLN A 341 -0.39 8.32 14.33
CA GLN A 341 0.75 8.35 13.41
C GLN A 341 0.71 9.63 12.55
N ARG A 342 1.85 10.04 11.99
CA ARG A 342 1.90 11.07 10.97
C ARG A 342 1.58 10.47 9.63
N VAL A 343 0.63 11.06 8.93
CA VAL A 343 0.21 10.58 7.61
C VAL A 343 0.34 11.68 6.56
N TRP A 344 0.61 11.26 5.34
CA TRP A 344 0.45 12.10 4.15
C TRP A 344 -0.97 11.93 3.64
N GLU A 345 -1.70 13.03 3.49
CA GLU A 345 -3.02 13.04 2.87
C GLU A 345 -2.91 13.56 1.43
N ILE A 346 -3.50 12.79 0.49
CA ILE A 346 -3.71 13.23 -0.88
C ILE A 346 -5.17 13.05 -1.28
N GLU A 347 -5.63 13.90 -2.18
CA GLU A 347 -6.96 13.86 -2.77
C GLU A 347 -6.87 13.62 -4.28
N GLY A 348 -7.62 12.64 -4.78
CA GLY A 348 -7.79 12.38 -6.20
C GLY A 348 -9.20 12.78 -6.65
N THR A 349 -9.28 13.69 -7.63
CA THR A 349 -10.54 14.04 -8.33
C THR A 349 -10.54 13.42 -9.72
N LYS A 350 -11.59 12.68 -10.05
CA LYS A 350 -11.73 12.05 -11.36
C LYS A 350 -11.65 13.09 -12.47
N LYS A 351 -10.84 12.86 -13.50
CA LYS A 351 -10.76 13.72 -14.67
C LYS A 351 -12.11 13.74 -15.42
N PRO A 352 -12.52 14.86 -16.01
CA PRO A 352 -13.83 14.99 -16.66
C PRO A 352 -14.09 13.94 -17.74
N ASP A 353 -13.10 13.65 -18.58
CA ASP A 353 -13.21 12.75 -19.73
C ASP A 353 -12.96 11.27 -19.38
N GLU A 354 -12.67 10.97 -18.13
CA GLU A 354 -12.41 9.61 -17.67
C GLU A 354 -13.65 8.95 -17.06
N ARG A 355 -13.70 7.63 -17.15
CA ARG A 355 -14.73 6.81 -16.49
C ARG A 355 -14.14 6.07 -15.31
N HIS A 356 -14.81 6.15 -14.19
CA HIS A 356 -14.50 5.42 -12.98
C HIS A 356 -15.73 5.44 -12.05
N VAL A 357 -15.95 4.40 -11.25
CA VAL A 357 -17.07 4.35 -10.29
C VAL A 357 -16.97 5.42 -9.19
N TYR A 358 -15.76 5.89 -8.91
CA TYR A 358 -15.53 6.98 -7.95
C TYR A 358 -15.27 8.30 -8.65
N THR A 359 -15.82 9.38 -8.09
CA THR A 359 -15.58 10.76 -8.53
C THR A 359 -14.48 11.43 -7.74
N LYS A 360 -14.31 11.02 -6.47
CA LYS A 360 -13.29 11.53 -5.56
C LYS A 360 -12.75 10.41 -4.67
N ARG A 361 -11.46 10.50 -4.31
CA ARG A 361 -10.77 9.56 -3.41
C ARG A 361 -9.86 10.36 -2.48
N ASN A 362 -9.89 10.06 -1.18
CA ASN A 362 -8.92 10.58 -0.22
C ASN A 362 -8.08 9.41 0.27
N PHE A 363 -6.76 9.57 0.23
CA PHE A 363 -5.80 8.55 0.63
C PHE A 363 -4.91 9.07 1.74
N TYR A 364 -4.66 8.21 2.74
CA TYR A 364 -3.88 8.53 3.93
C TYR A 364 -2.73 7.52 4.04
N TYR A 365 -1.50 8.00 3.77
CA TYR A 365 -0.29 7.18 3.77
C TYR A 365 0.47 7.35 5.08
N ASP A 366 0.82 6.25 5.72
CA ASP A 366 1.70 6.26 6.88
C ASP A 366 3.07 6.87 6.51
N GLY A 367 3.46 7.91 7.22
CA GLY A 367 4.68 8.66 6.94
C GLY A 367 5.98 7.89 7.23
N ASP A 368 5.90 6.85 8.07
CA ASP A 368 7.07 6.03 8.39
C ASP A 368 7.28 4.88 7.39
N THR A 369 6.22 4.20 6.99
CA THR A 369 6.30 3.01 6.10
C THR A 369 6.00 3.31 4.64
N TRP A 370 5.43 4.47 4.33
CA TRP A 370 4.87 4.83 3.02
C TRP A 370 3.72 3.91 2.57
N LYS A 371 3.20 3.06 3.46
CA LYS A 371 2.04 2.23 3.13
C LYS A 371 0.76 3.05 3.20
N LEU A 372 -0.16 2.79 2.27
CA LEU A 372 -1.50 3.35 2.33
C LEU A 372 -2.23 2.75 3.53
N ALA A 373 -2.62 3.57 4.49
CA ALA A 373 -3.27 3.12 5.72
C ALA A 373 -4.79 3.14 5.62
N LEU A 374 -5.35 4.24 5.10
CA LEU A 374 -6.80 4.43 4.97
C LEU A 374 -7.15 5.01 3.60
N THR A 375 -8.36 4.68 3.12
CA THR A 375 -8.95 5.30 1.92
C THR A 375 -10.41 5.65 2.13
N ASP A 376 -10.84 6.78 1.55
CA ASP A 376 -12.23 7.21 1.49
C ASP A 376 -12.61 7.44 0.02
N ASN A 377 -13.60 6.68 -0.50
CA ASN A 377 -13.96 6.68 -1.90
C ASN A 377 -15.42 7.16 -2.09
N TYR A 378 -15.60 8.22 -2.88
CA TYR A 378 -16.87 8.89 -3.10
C TYR A 378 -17.42 8.57 -4.49
N ASP A 379 -18.71 8.28 -4.58
CA ASP A 379 -19.39 7.96 -5.83
C ASP A 379 -19.94 9.21 -6.55
N TYR A 380 -20.70 8.96 -7.62
CA TYR A 380 -21.31 10.03 -8.43
C TYR A 380 -22.39 10.84 -7.71
N SER A 381 -22.96 10.33 -6.64
CA SER A 381 -23.89 11.10 -5.79
C SER A 381 -23.16 12.03 -4.82
N GLY A 382 -21.83 11.94 -4.76
CA GLY A 382 -21.00 12.63 -3.78
C GLY A 382 -21.01 11.97 -2.39
N ASP A 383 -21.64 10.79 -2.28
CA ASP A 383 -21.68 10.03 -1.05
C ASP A 383 -20.36 9.28 -0.85
N LEU A 384 -19.93 9.14 0.39
CA LEU A 384 -18.86 8.23 0.77
C LEU A 384 -19.37 6.78 0.63
N ALA A 385 -19.05 6.17 -0.50
CA ALA A 385 -19.55 4.86 -0.88
C ALA A 385 -18.76 3.72 -0.23
N ARG A 386 -17.43 3.85 -0.19
CA ARG A 386 -16.53 2.86 0.40
C ARG A 386 -15.42 3.51 1.20
N THR A 387 -15.02 2.84 2.28
CA THR A 387 -13.78 3.16 3.01
C THR A 387 -12.92 1.91 3.11
N GLY A 388 -11.61 2.10 3.05
CA GLY A 388 -10.63 1.02 3.14
C GLY A 388 -9.71 1.20 4.33
N GLN A 389 -9.26 0.09 4.91
CA GLN A 389 -8.30 0.04 6.00
C GLN A 389 -7.24 -1.01 5.72
N ASN A 390 -5.98 -0.66 5.84
CA ASN A 390 -4.87 -1.60 5.85
C ASN A 390 -4.49 -1.92 7.30
N ILE A 391 -4.56 -3.18 7.63
CA ILE A 391 -4.12 -3.72 8.92
C ILE A 391 -2.69 -4.20 8.73
N CYS A 392 -1.73 -3.43 9.22
CA CYS A 392 -0.31 -3.65 8.93
C CYS A 392 0.47 -4.19 10.13
N ILE A 393 1.48 -5.00 9.83
CA ILE A 393 2.53 -5.42 10.76
C ILE A 393 3.90 -5.15 10.12
N GLN A 394 4.93 -5.14 10.95
CA GLN A 394 6.29 -5.35 10.49
C GLN A 394 6.57 -6.85 10.54
N VAL A 395 6.79 -7.45 9.37
CA VAL A 395 7.31 -8.81 9.27
C VAL A 395 8.74 -8.79 9.79
N TYR A 396 9.02 -9.55 10.83
CA TYR A 396 10.32 -9.59 11.49
C TYR A 396 10.88 -11.01 11.50
N ASP A 397 12.19 -11.13 11.46
CA ASP A 397 12.95 -12.34 11.66
C ASP A 397 14.30 -11.98 12.30
N SER A 398 15.03 -12.95 12.83
CA SER A 398 16.36 -12.75 13.40
C SER A 398 17.43 -12.53 12.32
N THR A 399 17.24 -13.09 11.12
CA THR A 399 18.22 -13.10 10.02
C THR A 399 17.78 -12.28 8.83
N ASP A 400 16.46 -12.19 8.59
CA ASP A 400 15.88 -11.52 7.43
C ASP A 400 15.60 -10.04 7.69
N PRO A 401 15.56 -9.20 6.65
CA PRO A 401 15.23 -7.80 6.77
C PRO A 401 13.74 -7.62 7.14
N GLN A 402 13.50 -6.72 8.11
CA GLN A 402 12.16 -6.32 8.51
C GLN A 402 11.48 -5.48 7.40
N PHE A 403 10.17 -5.68 7.20
CA PHE A 403 9.39 -4.89 6.24
C PHE A 403 7.91 -4.83 6.61
N ALA A 404 7.23 -3.77 6.17
CA ALA A 404 5.80 -3.59 6.41
C ALA A 404 4.97 -4.47 5.45
N SER A 405 4.05 -5.26 5.99
CA SER A 405 3.07 -6.05 5.24
C SER A 405 1.67 -5.84 5.80
N CYS A 406 0.69 -5.70 4.92
CA CYS A 406 -0.67 -5.31 5.29
C CYS A 406 -1.72 -6.29 4.76
N ALA A 407 -2.82 -6.39 5.49
CA ALA A 407 -4.07 -7.02 5.09
C ALA A 407 -5.10 -5.92 4.80
N SER A 408 -5.80 -6.01 3.68
CA SER A 408 -6.70 -4.95 3.24
C SER A 408 -8.16 -5.29 3.55
N GLN A 409 -8.92 -4.31 4.06
CA GLN A 409 -10.35 -4.36 4.22
C GLN A 409 -10.99 -3.26 3.41
N VAL A 410 -12.06 -3.57 2.68
CA VAL A 410 -12.87 -2.58 1.98
C VAL A 410 -14.31 -2.73 2.44
N TYR A 411 -14.84 -1.69 3.07
CA TYR A 411 -16.20 -1.61 3.56
C TYR A 411 -17.09 -0.91 2.52
N ASP A 412 -18.11 -1.59 2.02
CA ASP A 412 -19.17 -0.99 1.22
C ASP A 412 -20.19 -0.36 2.19
N LEU A 413 -20.07 0.95 2.39
CA LEU A 413 -20.86 1.67 3.36
C LEU A 413 -22.33 1.79 2.96
N LYS A 414 -22.67 1.65 1.68
CA LYS A 414 -24.05 1.66 1.19
C LYS A 414 -24.73 0.30 1.41
N LYS A 415 -24.05 -0.78 1.11
CA LYS A 415 -24.59 -2.15 1.27
C LYS A 415 -24.47 -2.67 2.69
N GLY A 416 -23.44 -2.28 3.44
CA GLY A 416 -23.16 -2.81 4.77
C GLY A 416 -22.45 -4.17 4.73
N ALA A 417 -21.77 -4.49 3.62
CA ALA A 417 -20.90 -5.65 3.46
C ALA A 417 -19.44 -5.21 3.45
N TYR A 418 -18.50 -6.10 3.73
CA TYR A 418 -17.09 -5.78 3.58
C TYR A 418 -16.26 -7.00 3.13
N SER A 419 -15.22 -6.73 2.37
CA SER A 419 -14.21 -7.72 2.01
C SER A 419 -13.05 -7.64 2.98
N ASN A 420 -12.44 -8.77 3.22
CA ASN A 420 -11.23 -8.91 4.00
C ASN A 420 -10.25 -9.78 3.22
N ASP A 421 -9.06 -9.31 3.06
CA ASP A 421 -7.99 -10.11 2.52
C ASP A 421 -6.93 -10.34 3.61
N ASN A 422 -6.35 -11.56 3.61
CA ASN A 422 -5.18 -11.85 4.44
C ASN A 422 -5.37 -11.92 5.97
N VAL A 423 -6.57 -12.20 6.48
CA VAL A 423 -6.71 -12.62 7.89
C VAL A 423 -5.94 -13.93 8.11
N GLN A 424 -5.27 -14.07 9.26
CA GLN A 424 -4.47 -15.26 9.58
C GLN A 424 -3.43 -15.64 8.49
N SER A 425 -2.87 -14.65 7.82
CA SER A 425 -1.86 -14.87 6.79
C SER A 425 -0.53 -15.35 7.37
N LEU A 426 0.12 -16.25 6.63
CA LEU A 426 1.53 -16.60 6.86
C LEU A 426 2.40 -15.77 5.90
N ILE A 427 3.39 -15.06 6.42
CA ILE A 427 4.25 -14.18 5.62
C ILE A 427 5.71 -14.47 5.97
N LYS A 428 6.54 -14.75 4.97
CA LYS A 428 7.96 -15.00 5.19
C LYS A 428 8.82 -14.53 4.03
N VAL A 429 9.99 -14.01 4.33
CA VAL A 429 11.03 -13.78 3.34
C VAL A 429 11.42 -15.12 2.74
N THR A 430 11.74 -15.17 1.47
CA THR A 430 12.15 -16.39 0.77
C THR A 430 13.26 -16.08 -0.23
N ALA A 431 14.01 -17.11 -0.60
CA ALA A 431 14.95 -16.98 -1.70
C ALA A 431 14.21 -16.68 -3.01
N LEU A 432 14.89 -15.99 -3.92
CA LEU A 432 14.41 -15.82 -5.28
C LEU A 432 14.14 -17.18 -5.91
N GLN A 433 12.95 -17.34 -6.46
CA GLN A 433 12.59 -18.50 -7.24
C GLN A 433 13.32 -18.46 -8.60
N PRO A 434 13.46 -19.60 -9.30
CA PRO A 434 13.99 -19.61 -10.66
C PRO A 434 13.25 -18.57 -11.53
N PRO A 435 13.96 -17.82 -12.41
CA PRO A 435 13.36 -16.72 -13.19
C PRO A 435 12.10 -17.11 -13.97
N GLN A 436 11.99 -18.40 -14.31
CA GLN A 436 10.81 -18.95 -15.00
C GLN A 436 9.53 -18.84 -14.17
N THR A 437 9.59 -18.79 -12.84
CA THR A 437 8.42 -18.71 -11.95
C THR A 437 7.58 -17.47 -12.24
N THR A 438 8.21 -16.38 -12.60
CA THR A 438 7.55 -15.10 -12.90
C THR A 438 7.54 -14.77 -14.40
N GLN A 439 7.52 -15.82 -15.27
CA GLN A 439 7.41 -15.68 -16.72
C GLN A 439 6.06 -16.22 -17.23
N PRO A 440 5.40 -15.51 -18.16
CA PRO A 440 4.10 -15.95 -18.70
C PRO A 440 4.16 -17.30 -19.43
N ALA A 441 5.26 -17.58 -20.14
CA ALA A 441 5.43 -18.80 -20.92
C ALA A 441 5.36 -20.07 -20.08
N THR A 442 5.74 -20.00 -18.81
CA THR A 442 5.81 -21.16 -17.91
C THR A 442 4.65 -21.27 -16.95
N LEU A 443 3.74 -20.27 -16.97
CA LEU A 443 2.61 -20.19 -16.05
C LEU A 443 1.71 -21.45 -16.08
N ALA A 444 1.62 -22.14 -17.22
CA ALA A 444 0.85 -23.37 -17.36
C ALA A 444 1.48 -24.58 -16.65
N GLY A 445 2.81 -24.63 -16.56
CA GLY A 445 3.57 -25.80 -16.06
C GLY A 445 4.04 -25.72 -14.61
N GLN A 446 3.88 -24.57 -13.94
CA GLN A 446 4.47 -24.34 -12.60
C GLN A 446 3.43 -24.22 -11.50
N GLY A 447 3.79 -24.73 -10.32
CA GLY A 447 3.16 -24.40 -9.04
C GLY A 447 4.21 -23.87 -8.07
N ILE A 448 3.82 -23.10 -7.09
CA ILE A 448 4.65 -22.82 -5.92
C ILE A 448 4.78 -24.16 -5.17
N ARG A 449 5.99 -24.71 -5.08
CA ARG A 449 6.30 -25.94 -4.37
C ARG A 449 6.60 -25.64 -2.91
#